data_fae185dbf1ccad66b2cb4f3732feb5e2
#
_entry.id   fae185dbf1ccad66b2cb4f3732feb5e2
#
_cell.length_a   1.000
_cell.length_b   1.000
_cell.length_c   1.000
_cell.angle_alpha   90.00
_cell.angle_beta   90.00
_cell.angle_gamma   90.00
#
_symmetry.space_group_name_H-M   'P 1'
#
loop_
_entity.id
_entity.type
_entity.pdbx_description
1 polymer ?
#
loop_
_entity_poly.entity_id
_entity_poly.type
_entity_poly.pdbx_seq_one_letter_code
_entity_poly.pdbx_strand_id
1 'polypeptide(L)'
;MDTKGTNGSGMGVSASPHSLSLSLIPRGAAQLRRGGEAACQARGGAGSFRSMDKLEEIFRMQDALNQRIGVHLPPPTDEEKAKWILNYTRAMQQETAELIDSVPWKWWAKYQKFDEQNARVEVVDLFHFLVSLAQTLGMTADDVYQAYLKKNAVNFQRQDSGYVRKDESDSKHI
;
A
#
# COMPACT_ATOMS: atom_id res chain seq x y z
N MET A 1 -5.56 56.79 -40.63
CA MET A 1 -6.38 55.72 -41.23
C MET A 1 -5.99 54.50 -40.44
N ASP A 2 -6.60 54.25 -39.29
CA ASP A 2 -7.76 53.42 -39.03
C ASP A 2 -7.65 52.06 -39.71
N THR A 3 -7.52 50.99 -38.94
CA THR A 3 -8.59 50.13 -38.41
C THR A 3 -8.00 49.07 -37.48
N LYS A 4 -8.43 49.01 -36.32
CA LYS A 4 -9.08 48.05 -35.42
C LYS A 4 -9.29 46.63 -35.98
N GLY A 5 -8.92 45.65 -35.19
CA GLY A 5 -9.32 44.24 -35.30
C GLY A 5 -9.05 43.47 -34.01
N THR A 6 -10.08 43.32 -33.27
CA THR A 6 -10.21 42.69 -31.94
C THR A 6 -10.30 41.16 -32.01
N ASN A 7 -9.96 40.57 -30.88
CA ASN A 7 -10.52 39.32 -30.29
C ASN A 7 -9.97 37.96 -30.70
N GLY A 8 -9.67 37.25 -29.66
CA GLY A 8 -9.93 35.86 -29.52
C GLY A 8 -9.21 35.20 -28.35
N SER A 9 -9.80 35.29 -27.19
CA SER A 9 -9.49 34.46 -26.01
C SER A 9 -9.58 32.99 -26.32
N GLY A 10 -8.65 32.24 -25.81
CA GLY A 10 -8.70 30.80 -25.79
C GLY A 10 -7.76 30.24 -24.71
N MET A 11 -8.13 30.44 -23.44
CA MET A 11 -7.51 29.68 -22.33
C MET A 11 -7.98 28.24 -22.41
N GLY A 12 -7.17 27.39 -23.01
CA GLY A 12 -7.28 25.95 -22.86
C GLY A 12 -6.71 25.53 -21.51
N VAL A 13 -7.56 25.41 -20.51
CA VAL A 13 -7.24 24.75 -19.26
C VAL A 13 -7.08 23.26 -19.56
N SER A 14 -5.83 22.81 -19.67
CA SER A 14 -5.50 21.39 -19.67
C SER A 14 -5.81 20.86 -18.28
N ALA A 15 -6.89 20.12 -18.18
CA ALA A 15 -7.21 19.34 -16.98
C ALA A 15 -6.19 18.22 -16.86
N SER A 16 -5.37 18.27 -15.84
CA SER A 16 -4.51 17.15 -15.40
C SER A 16 -5.38 15.95 -15.02
N PRO A 17 -5.00 14.72 -15.39
CA PRO A 17 -5.73 13.53 -14.97
C PRO A 17 -5.62 13.39 -13.45
N HIS A 18 -6.78 13.38 -12.83
CA HIS A 18 -6.96 13.26 -11.40
C HIS A 18 -6.20 12.07 -10.81
N SER A 19 -5.37 12.36 -9.82
CA SER A 19 -4.88 11.46 -8.79
C SER A 19 -6.06 10.64 -8.27
N LEU A 20 -5.99 9.32 -8.43
CA LEU A 20 -6.86 8.39 -7.72
C LEU A 20 -6.35 8.28 -6.27
N SER A 21 -6.53 9.34 -5.51
CA SER A 21 -6.36 9.28 -4.06
C SER A 21 -7.41 8.33 -3.49
N LEU A 22 -7.00 7.35 -2.70
CA LEU A 22 -7.88 6.44 -1.94
C LEU A 22 -8.73 7.14 -0.86
N SER A 23 -8.86 8.47 -0.92
CA SER A 23 -9.66 9.28 0.02
C SER A 23 -11.17 9.06 -0.04
N LEU A 24 -11.68 8.00 -0.69
CA LEU A 24 -13.08 7.62 -0.76
C LEU A 24 -13.47 6.58 0.31
N ILE A 25 -13.02 6.74 1.55
CA ILE A 25 -13.62 6.05 2.68
C ILE A 25 -14.55 7.04 3.37
N PRO A 26 -15.90 6.84 3.35
CA PRO A 26 -16.80 7.70 4.09
C PRO A 26 -16.54 7.53 5.59
N ARG A 27 -16.28 8.63 6.28
CA ARG A 27 -16.21 8.70 7.74
C ARG A 27 -17.60 8.44 8.29
N GLY A 28 -17.91 7.15 8.53
CA GLY A 28 -19.12 6.70 9.20
C GLY A 28 -18.74 5.88 10.40
N ALA A 29 -18.69 6.50 11.59
CA ALA A 29 -18.56 5.81 12.86
C ALA A 29 -19.76 4.90 13.08
N ALA A 30 -19.61 3.60 12.92
CA ALA A 30 -20.58 2.61 13.35
C ALA A 30 -20.32 2.27 14.83
N GLN A 31 -21.18 2.80 15.68
CA GLN A 31 -21.28 2.53 17.09
C GLN A 31 -21.72 1.07 17.29
N LEU A 32 -20.81 0.20 17.71
CA LEU A 32 -21.14 -1.17 18.10
C LEU A 32 -21.88 -1.16 19.45
N ARG A 33 -23.18 -1.40 19.40
CA ARG A 33 -24.02 -1.68 20.59
C ARG A 33 -23.62 -3.03 21.17
N ARG A 34 -23.25 -3.02 22.46
CA ARG A 34 -23.16 -4.22 23.29
C ARG A 34 -24.61 -4.77 23.51
N GLY A 35 -24.80 -6.05 23.31
CA GLY A 35 -26.07 -6.71 23.60
C GLY A 35 -25.95 -8.22 23.55
N GLY A 36 -26.14 -8.86 24.71
CA GLY A 36 -26.78 -10.15 24.85
C GLY A 36 -25.90 -11.40 24.84
N GLU A 37 -25.48 -11.84 26.02
CA GLU A 37 -25.13 -13.24 26.30
C GLU A 37 -26.35 -14.14 26.00
N ALA A 38 -26.16 -15.09 25.11
CA ALA A 38 -27.06 -16.26 25.01
C ALA A 38 -26.14 -17.50 24.98
N ALA A 39 -26.12 -18.22 26.09
CA ALA A 39 -25.49 -19.51 26.21
C ALA A 39 -26.18 -20.51 25.28
N CYS A 40 -25.46 -21.05 24.32
CA CYS A 40 -25.86 -22.26 23.61
C CYS A 40 -24.73 -23.28 23.72
N GLN A 41 -24.97 -24.28 24.58
CA GLN A 41 -24.15 -25.50 24.65
C GLN A 41 -24.37 -26.28 23.35
N ALA A 42 -23.34 -26.44 22.56
CA ALA A 42 -23.30 -27.40 21.46
C ALA A 42 -21.99 -28.19 21.48
N ARG A 43 -22.19 -29.45 21.41
CA ARG A 43 -21.35 -30.63 21.52
C ARG A 43 -20.12 -30.60 20.63
N GLY A 44 -19.05 -31.16 21.18
CA GLY A 44 -17.81 -31.73 20.67
C GLY A 44 -17.57 -31.76 19.16
N GLY A 45 -16.52 -31.06 18.82
CA GLY A 45 -15.75 -31.16 17.60
C GLY A 45 -14.56 -30.24 17.80
N ALA A 46 -13.43 -30.79 18.27
CA ALA A 46 -12.19 -30.03 18.42
C ALA A 46 -11.57 -29.75 17.05
N GLY A 47 -12.23 -28.92 16.26
CA GLY A 47 -11.60 -28.18 15.20
C GLY A 47 -10.90 -26.98 15.86
N SER A 48 -9.59 -27.01 15.95
CA SER A 48 -8.80 -25.85 16.32
C SER A 48 -9.19 -24.69 15.40
N PHE A 49 -10.04 -23.77 15.88
CA PHE A 49 -10.20 -22.46 15.26
C PHE A 49 -8.86 -21.74 15.41
N ARG A 50 -7.97 -21.95 14.42
CA ARG A 50 -6.77 -21.14 14.30
C ARG A 50 -7.26 -19.69 14.13
N SER A 51 -7.08 -18.90 15.18
CA SER A 51 -7.30 -17.46 15.07
C SER A 51 -6.47 -16.96 13.89
N MET A 52 -7.14 -16.38 12.90
CA MET A 52 -6.47 -15.74 11.77
C MET A 52 -5.52 -14.69 12.33
N ASP A 53 -4.24 -14.74 11.95
CA ASP A 53 -3.29 -13.74 12.40
C ASP A 53 -3.54 -12.38 11.70
N LYS A 54 -2.94 -11.32 12.23
CA LYS A 54 -3.18 -9.96 11.72
C LYS A 54 -2.71 -9.77 10.28
N LEU A 55 -1.63 -10.47 9.88
CA LEU A 55 -1.13 -10.36 8.51
C LEU A 55 -2.06 -11.07 7.53
N GLU A 56 -2.53 -12.26 7.87
CA GLU A 56 -3.56 -12.98 7.08
C GLU A 56 -4.83 -12.13 6.93
N GLU A 57 -5.27 -11.47 8.00
CA GLU A 57 -6.45 -10.59 7.96
C GLU A 57 -6.23 -9.40 7.02
N ILE A 58 -5.07 -8.74 7.07
CA ILE A 58 -4.71 -7.62 6.19
C ILE A 58 -4.71 -8.08 4.72
N PHE A 59 -4.09 -9.22 4.40
CA PHE A 59 -4.07 -9.77 3.05
C PHE A 59 -5.48 -10.05 2.53
N ARG A 60 -6.34 -10.63 3.35
CA ARG A 60 -7.73 -10.90 3.01
C ARG A 60 -8.53 -9.61 2.77
N MET A 61 -8.35 -8.60 3.61
CA MET A 61 -9.02 -7.32 3.47
C MET A 61 -8.57 -6.58 2.20
N GLN A 62 -7.27 -6.64 1.90
CA GLN A 62 -6.71 -6.04 0.69
C GLN A 62 -7.21 -6.73 -0.58
N ASP A 63 -7.29 -8.06 -0.58
CA ASP A 63 -7.87 -8.81 -1.70
C ASP A 63 -9.33 -8.41 -1.95
N ALA A 64 -10.13 -8.31 -0.88
CA ALA A 64 -11.52 -7.86 -0.98
C ALA A 64 -11.64 -6.42 -1.54
N LEU A 65 -10.73 -5.53 -1.16
CA LEU A 65 -10.68 -4.17 -1.71
C LEU A 65 -10.29 -4.18 -3.20
N ASN A 66 -9.27 -4.94 -3.57
CA ASN A 66 -8.83 -5.09 -4.94
C ASN A 66 -9.96 -5.62 -5.84
N GLN A 67 -10.66 -6.67 -5.41
CA GLN A 67 -11.81 -7.23 -6.13
C GLN A 67 -12.93 -6.20 -6.31
N ARG A 68 -13.22 -5.41 -5.29
CA ARG A 68 -14.26 -4.36 -5.32
C ARG A 68 -13.98 -3.27 -6.36
N ILE A 69 -12.72 -2.99 -6.64
CA ILE A 69 -12.29 -2.03 -7.68
C ILE A 69 -12.00 -2.70 -9.02
N GLY A 70 -12.33 -3.99 -9.18
CA GLY A 70 -12.16 -4.73 -10.42
C GLY A 70 -10.75 -5.25 -10.68
N VAL A 71 -9.91 -5.32 -9.66
CA VAL A 71 -8.56 -5.87 -9.74
C VAL A 71 -8.55 -7.28 -9.16
N HIS A 72 -8.20 -8.27 -9.97
CA HIS A 72 -8.11 -9.67 -9.58
C HIS A 72 -6.64 -10.11 -9.56
N LEU A 73 -6.16 -10.56 -8.41
CA LEU A 73 -4.76 -10.93 -8.19
C LEU A 73 -4.65 -12.38 -7.69
N PRO A 74 -3.62 -13.14 -8.06
CA PRO A 74 -2.59 -12.75 -9.04
C PRO A 74 -3.12 -12.73 -10.47
N PRO A 75 -2.53 -11.91 -11.37
CA PRO A 75 -2.91 -11.91 -12.77
C PRO A 75 -2.51 -13.23 -13.47
N PRO A 76 -3.22 -13.66 -14.53
CA PRO A 76 -2.99 -14.95 -15.15
C PRO A 76 -1.73 -15.03 -16.03
N THR A 77 -1.21 -13.89 -16.49
CA THR A 77 -0.05 -13.84 -17.38
C THR A 77 1.11 -13.03 -16.80
N ASP A 78 2.33 -13.33 -17.23
CA ASP A 78 3.51 -12.58 -16.79
C ASP A 78 3.52 -11.14 -17.31
N GLU A 79 2.92 -10.88 -18.47
CA GLU A 79 2.73 -9.53 -19.00
C GLU A 79 1.83 -8.69 -18.07
N GLU A 80 0.71 -9.26 -17.64
CA GLU A 80 -0.19 -8.60 -16.69
C GLU A 80 0.43 -8.44 -15.31
N LYS A 81 1.22 -9.42 -14.84
CA LYS A 81 2.01 -9.27 -13.62
C LYS A 81 2.98 -8.10 -13.72
N ALA A 82 3.75 -8.02 -14.81
CA ALA A 82 4.68 -6.91 -15.04
C ALA A 82 3.97 -5.57 -15.07
N LYS A 83 2.80 -5.48 -15.71
CA LYS A 83 1.96 -4.28 -15.73
C LYS A 83 1.52 -3.88 -14.31
N TRP A 84 1.03 -4.82 -13.50
CA TRP A 84 0.58 -4.52 -12.14
C TRP A 84 1.73 -4.20 -11.20
N ILE A 85 2.89 -4.85 -11.33
CA ILE A 85 4.11 -4.48 -10.61
C ILE A 85 4.46 -3.01 -10.89
N LEU A 86 4.44 -2.60 -12.17
CA LEU A 86 4.72 -1.22 -12.55
C LEU A 86 3.68 -0.24 -12.01
N ASN A 87 2.39 -0.59 -12.06
CA ASN A 87 1.31 0.26 -11.56
C ASN A 87 1.42 0.48 -10.05
N TYR A 88 1.59 -0.59 -9.26
CA TYR A 88 1.74 -0.47 -7.82
C TYR A 88 3.05 0.22 -7.41
N THR A 89 4.14 -0.01 -8.15
CA THR A 89 5.40 0.71 -7.89
C THR A 89 5.24 2.21 -8.11
N ARG A 90 4.50 2.63 -9.16
CA ARG A 90 4.19 4.04 -9.39
C ARG A 90 3.29 4.63 -8.32
N ALA A 91 2.28 3.89 -7.88
CA ALA A 91 1.43 4.30 -6.77
C ALA A 91 2.28 4.52 -5.50
N MET A 92 3.13 3.55 -5.13
CA MET A 92 4.04 3.69 -3.99
C MET A 92 5.01 4.88 -4.13
N GLN A 93 5.45 5.22 -5.34
CA GLN A 93 6.26 6.43 -5.56
C GLN A 93 5.47 7.70 -5.26
N GLN A 94 4.17 7.73 -5.59
CA GLN A 94 3.29 8.86 -5.27
C GLN A 94 3.10 8.98 -3.76
N GLU A 95 2.73 7.91 -3.06
CA GLU A 95 2.58 7.93 -1.59
C GLU A 95 3.91 8.26 -0.88
N THR A 96 5.03 7.83 -1.44
CA THR A 96 6.36 8.23 -0.93
C THR A 96 6.58 9.75 -1.06
N ALA A 97 6.13 10.36 -2.16
CA ALA A 97 6.22 11.81 -2.32
C ALA A 97 5.29 12.55 -1.34
N GLU A 98 4.09 12.04 -1.09
CA GLU A 98 3.15 12.58 -0.11
C GLU A 98 3.67 12.44 1.33
N LEU A 99 4.32 11.30 1.64
CA LEU A 99 5.03 11.12 2.91
C LEU A 99 6.18 12.13 3.08
N ILE A 100 6.94 12.41 2.03
CA ILE A 100 7.99 13.44 2.04
C ILE A 100 7.37 14.82 2.33
N ASP A 101 6.22 15.13 1.73
CA ASP A 101 5.55 16.42 1.95
C ASP A 101 4.98 16.58 3.38
N SER A 102 4.85 15.48 4.13
CA SER A 102 4.47 15.51 5.55
C SER A 102 5.57 16.07 6.47
N VAL A 103 6.81 16.22 5.98
CA VAL A 103 7.95 16.73 6.75
C VAL A 103 8.48 18.04 6.13
N PRO A 104 9.15 18.89 6.91
CA PRO A 104 9.72 20.15 6.40
C PRO A 104 11.01 19.88 5.60
N TRP A 105 10.90 19.24 4.44
CA TRP A 105 12.02 18.86 3.57
C TRP A 105 12.60 20.01 2.74
N LYS A 106 11.78 21.09 2.51
CA LYS A 106 12.21 22.26 1.75
C LYS A 106 13.06 23.16 2.64
N TRP A 107 14.36 22.93 2.69
CA TRP A 107 15.31 23.67 3.55
C TRP A 107 15.28 25.19 3.33
N TRP A 108 14.77 25.66 2.20
CA TRP A 108 14.60 27.10 1.88
C TRP A 108 13.25 27.67 2.35
N ALA A 109 12.29 26.84 2.75
CA ALA A 109 10.94 27.25 3.12
C ALA A 109 10.78 27.26 4.65
N LYS A 110 10.27 28.37 5.19
CA LYS A 110 10.06 28.54 6.63
C LYS A 110 8.63 28.22 7.08
N TYR A 111 7.74 27.90 6.15
CA TYR A 111 6.31 27.70 6.40
C TYR A 111 5.93 26.21 6.57
N GLN A 112 6.81 25.31 6.21
CA GLN A 112 6.54 23.87 6.37
C GLN A 112 6.61 23.46 7.83
N LYS A 113 5.69 22.58 8.22
CA LYS A 113 5.63 21.95 9.55
C LYS A 113 5.57 20.46 9.39
N PHE A 114 6.03 19.72 10.38
CA PHE A 114 5.85 18.30 10.43
C PHE A 114 4.37 17.96 10.70
N ASP A 115 3.75 17.23 9.79
CA ASP A 115 2.42 16.66 9.94
C ASP A 115 2.53 15.16 10.23
N GLU A 116 2.67 14.83 11.51
CA GLU A 116 2.81 13.44 11.95
C GLU A 116 1.57 12.60 11.61
N GLN A 117 0.38 13.19 11.66
CA GLN A 117 -0.85 12.46 11.36
C GLN A 117 -0.93 12.09 9.88
N ASN A 118 -0.59 13.02 8.98
CA ASN A 118 -0.51 12.71 7.56
C ASN A 118 0.57 11.68 7.26
N ALA A 119 1.77 11.83 7.85
CA ALA A 119 2.84 10.84 7.70
C ALA A 119 2.41 9.42 8.09
N ARG A 120 1.58 9.25 9.12
CA ARG A 120 1.02 7.95 9.52
C ARG A 120 0.05 7.40 8.48
N VAL A 121 -0.74 8.25 7.84
CA VAL A 121 -1.66 7.85 6.75
C VAL A 121 -0.85 7.33 5.57
N GLU A 122 0.13 8.09 5.11
CA GLU A 122 0.94 7.73 3.94
C GLU A 122 1.71 6.40 4.14
N VAL A 123 2.18 6.13 5.37
CA VAL A 123 2.79 4.83 5.70
C VAL A 123 1.78 3.69 5.54
N VAL A 124 0.51 3.89 5.91
CA VAL A 124 -0.53 2.87 5.75
C VAL A 124 -0.88 2.68 4.27
N ASP A 125 -0.93 3.76 3.48
CA ASP A 125 -1.21 3.70 2.05
C ASP A 125 -0.09 2.98 1.29
N LEU A 126 1.17 3.26 1.61
CA LEU A 126 2.32 2.48 1.12
C LEU A 126 2.16 0.97 1.45
N PHE A 127 1.66 0.64 2.63
CA PHE A 127 1.45 -0.75 3.04
C PHE A 127 0.31 -1.42 2.26
N HIS A 128 -0.77 -0.71 1.94
CA HIS A 128 -1.84 -1.20 1.05
C HIS A 128 -1.29 -1.61 -0.32
N PHE A 129 -0.48 -0.76 -0.94
CA PHE A 129 0.12 -1.06 -2.23
C PHE A 129 1.18 -2.17 -2.15
N LEU A 130 1.95 -2.24 -1.06
CA LEU A 130 2.93 -3.31 -0.85
C LEU A 130 2.24 -4.68 -0.74
N VAL A 131 1.12 -4.79 -0.02
CA VAL A 131 0.34 -6.03 0.07
C VAL A 131 -0.23 -6.42 -1.30
N SER A 132 -0.79 -5.47 -2.05
CA SER A 132 -1.27 -5.73 -3.42
C SER A 132 -0.15 -6.16 -4.35
N LEU A 133 1.07 -5.62 -4.20
CA LEU A 133 2.24 -6.03 -4.94
C LEU A 133 2.66 -7.47 -4.61
N ALA A 134 2.63 -7.86 -3.35
CA ALA A 134 2.86 -9.25 -2.93
C ALA A 134 1.82 -10.20 -3.55
N GLN A 135 0.53 -9.85 -3.50
CA GLN A 135 -0.55 -10.60 -4.14
C GLN A 135 -0.40 -10.70 -5.67
N THR A 136 0.11 -9.65 -6.32
CA THR A 136 0.43 -9.67 -7.75
C THR A 136 1.46 -10.76 -8.09
N LEU A 137 2.42 -10.99 -7.19
CA LEU A 137 3.43 -12.05 -7.29
C LEU A 137 2.91 -13.44 -6.85
N GLY A 138 1.64 -13.53 -6.42
CA GLY A 138 1.04 -14.75 -5.91
C GLY A 138 1.49 -15.13 -4.49
N MET A 139 2.10 -14.20 -3.77
CA MET A 139 2.53 -14.45 -2.39
C MET A 139 1.34 -14.38 -1.43
N THR A 140 1.27 -15.34 -0.54
CA THR A 140 0.38 -15.33 0.63
C THR A 140 1.01 -14.55 1.80
N ALA A 141 0.24 -14.31 2.85
CA ALA A 141 0.75 -13.74 4.09
C ALA A 141 1.87 -14.57 4.70
N ASP A 142 1.73 -15.91 4.67
CA ASP A 142 2.77 -16.83 5.18
C ASP A 142 4.03 -16.79 4.32
N ASP A 143 3.90 -16.75 2.98
CA ASP A 143 5.05 -16.63 2.08
C ASP A 143 5.86 -15.35 2.38
N VAL A 144 5.17 -14.22 2.57
CA VAL A 144 5.82 -12.96 2.93
C VAL A 144 6.50 -13.07 4.29
N TYR A 145 5.83 -13.66 5.27
CA TYR A 145 6.38 -13.86 6.61
C TYR A 145 7.64 -14.73 6.58
N GLN A 146 7.59 -15.89 5.91
CA GLN A 146 8.74 -16.80 5.81
C GLN A 146 9.93 -16.16 5.05
N ALA A 147 9.63 -15.47 3.94
CA ALA A 147 10.65 -14.75 3.20
C ALA A 147 11.28 -13.62 4.03
N TYR A 148 10.47 -12.90 4.81
CA TYR A 148 10.96 -11.87 5.72
C TYR A 148 11.90 -12.45 6.79
N LEU A 149 11.52 -13.56 7.43
CA LEU A 149 12.37 -14.21 8.44
C LEU A 149 13.74 -14.61 7.86
N LYS A 150 13.75 -15.25 6.69
CA LYS A 150 14.99 -15.64 6.00
C LYS A 150 15.85 -14.43 5.69
N LYS A 151 15.25 -13.40 5.10
CA LYS A 151 15.97 -12.16 4.74
C LYS A 151 16.49 -11.41 5.95
N ASN A 152 15.70 -11.38 7.03
CA ASN A 152 16.11 -10.76 8.28
C ASN A 152 17.32 -11.46 8.91
N ALA A 153 17.35 -12.80 8.93
CA ALA A 153 18.49 -13.57 9.41
C ALA A 153 19.77 -13.26 8.61
N VAL A 154 19.66 -13.18 7.27
CA VAL A 154 20.77 -12.78 6.40
C VAL A 154 21.24 -11.35 6.70
N ASN A 155 20.32 -10.44 6.96
CA ASN A 155 20.67 -9.04 7.27
C ASN A 155 21.42 -8.94 8.61
N PHE A 156 21.01 -9.69 9.64
CA PHE A 156 21.75 -9.78 10.91
C PHE A 156 23.16 -10.32 10.69
N GLN A 157 23.29 -11.47 10.00
CA GLN A 157 24.59 -12.06 9.71
C GLN A 157 25.52 -11.09 8.98
N ARG A 158 25.01 -10.29 8.07
CA ARG A 158 25.78 -9.26 7.35
C ARG A 158 26.28 -8.17 8.28
N GLN A 159 25.45 -7.70 9.20
CA GLN A 159 25.87 -6.70 10.18
C GLN A 159 26.98 -7.25 11.10
N ASP A 160 26.80 -8.47 11.59
CA ASP A 160 27.77 -9.13 12.49
C ASP A 160 29.11 -9.40 11.79
N SER A 161 29.09 -9.72 10.49
CA SER A 161 30.30 -10.00 9.70
C SER A 161 31.03 -8.77 9.14
N GLY A 162 30.51 -7.57 9.38
CA GLY A 162 31.09 -6.33 8.83
C GLY A 162 30.92 -6.21 7.32
N TYR A 163 29.73 -6.54 6.82
CA TYR A 163 29.37 -6.53 5.40
C TYR A 163 29.74 -5.24 4.67
N VAL A 164 30.65 -5.34 3.70
CA VAL A 164 31.19 -4.18 2.95
C VAL A 164 30.68 -4.13 1.51
N ARG A 165 30.22 -5.25 0.93
CA ARG A 165 29.79 -5.35 -0.46
C ARG A 165 28.61 -6.30 -0.63
N LYS A 166 27.71 -5.94 -1.56
CA LYS A 166 26.60 -6.79 -1.96
C LYS A 166 27.10 -7.98 -2.78
N ASP A 167 26.66 -9.20 -2.40
CA ASP A 167 26.96 -10.45 -3.07
C ASP A 167 26.03 -10.65 -4.29
N GLU A 168 26.50 -11.32 -5.33
CA GLU A 168 25.69 -11.71 -6.49
C GLU A 168 24.57 -12.69 -6.14
N SER A 169 24.70 -13.43 -5.04
CA SER A 169 23.68 -14.34 -4.51
C SER A 169 22.58 -13.66 -3.72
N ASP A 170 22.65 -12.35 -3.49
CA ASP A 170 21.73 -11.57 -2.65
C ASP A 170 20.24 -11.68 -3.03
N SER A 171 19.96 -11.94 -4.30
CA SER A 171 18.59 -12.17 -4.80
C SER A 171 18.05 -13.60 -4.58
N LYS A 172 18.90 -14.51 -4.07
CA LYS A 172 18.58 -15.95 -3.92
C LYS A 172 18.24 -16.36 -2.49
N HIS A 173 18.07 -15.40 -1.58
CA HIS A 173 17.86 -15.68 -0.14
C HIS A 173 16.40 -15.90 0.25
N ILE A 174 15.46 -15.75 -0.68
CA ILE A 174 14.02 -15.95 -0.47
C ILE A 174 13.43 -16.91 -1.49
#